data_d99246a9698d7190647122e78041d64d
#
_entry.id   d99246a9698d7190647122e78041d64d
#
_cell.length_a   1.000
_cell.length_b   1.000
_cell.length_c   1.000
_cell.angle_alpha   90.00
_cell.angle_beta   90.00
_cell.angle_gamma   90.00
#
_symmetry.space_group_name_H-M   'P 1'
#
loop_
_entity.id
_entity.type
_entity.pdbx_description
1 polymer ?
#
loop_
_entity_poly.entity_id
_entity_poly.type
_entity_poly.pdbx_seq_one_letter_code
_entity_poly.pdbx_strand_id
1 'polypeptide(L)'
;DGWAYDIGFGGLDHVLASGENVNVMVFDTEMYSNTGGQASKASNIGEVCQFAAAGKETSKKSLSEIAMSYGYVYVAQIALGANPAQAVKAITEAEAYPGPSLIIGYAPCELHGIAKGGMNHCQDEMKKAVKAGYWNLFSFNPALKAEGKNPFTLTSKEGDGSYQEFLNNEARYTRLVKPFPERAERLFAKSEEVAKERYEHLQKLVELYK
;
A
#
# COMPACT_ATOMS: atom_id res chain seq x y z
N ASP A 1 -8.98 -5.42 2.16
CA ASP A 1 -7.90 -5.79 1.22
C ASP A 1 -7.95 -7.25 0.79
N GLY A 2 -8.26 -8.19 1.69
CA GLY A 2 -8.40 -9.59 1.33
C GLY A 2 -9.38 -9.81 0.17
N TRP A 3 -10.47 -9.06 0.14
CA TRP A 3 -11.37 -9.05 -1.01
C TRP A 3 -10.66 -8.53 -2.28
N ALA A 4 -10.10 -7.31 -2.23
CA ALA A 4 -9.55 -6.65 -3.42
C ALA A 4 -8.29 -7.33 -3.97
N TYR A 5 -7.44 -7.87 -3.09
CA TYR A 5 -6.18 -8.51 -3.50
C TYR A 5 -6.33 -9.99 -3.83
N ASP A 6 -7.35 -10.66 -3.27
CA ASP A 6 -7.53 -12.12 -3.36
C ASP A 6 -8.89 -12.52 -3.92
N ILE A 7 -9.86 -12.79 -3.04
CA ILE A 7 -11.11 -13.48 -3.42
C ILE A 7 -11.99 -12.67 -4.36
N GLY A 8 -12.01 -11.35 -4.24
CA GLY A 8 -12.80 -10.45 -5.07
C GLY A 8 -12.00 -9.80 -6.22
N PHE A 9 -10.70 -10.13 -6.37
CA PHE A 9 -9.85 -9.49 -7.37
C PHE A 9 -10.40 -9.60 -8.79
N GLY A 10 -10.90 -10.76 -9.20
CA GLY A 10 -11.49 -10.92 -10.54
C GLY A 10 -12.71 -10.04 -10.78
N GLY A 11 -13.54 -9.80 -9.76
CA GLY A 11 -14.67 -8.87 -9.82
C GLY A 11 -14.21 -7.40 -9.88
N LEU A 12 -13.21 -7.04 -9.06
CA LEU A 12 -12.61 -5.70 -9.10
C LEU A 12 -11.98 -5.41 -10.46
N ASP A 13 -11.20 -6.35 -10.99
CA ASP A 13 -10.59 -6.27 -12.31
C ASP A 13 -11.65 -6.03 -13.40
N HIS A 14 -12.74 -6.79 -13.37
CA HIS A 14 -13.86 -6.61 -14.30
C HIS A 14 -14.51 -5.23 -14.20
N VAL A 15 -14.72 -4.71 -12.99
CA VAL A 15 -15.27 -3.37 -12.77
C VAL A 15 -14.34 -2.30 -13.37
N LEU A 16 -13.02 -2.38 -13.12
CA LEU A 16 -12.05 -1.44 -13.68
C LEU A 16 -11.97 -1.54 -15.21
N ALA A 17 -12.08 -2.78 -15.74
CA ALA A 17 -12.05 -3.03 -17.18
C ALA A 17 -13.30 -2.51 -17.92
N SER A 18 -14.42 -2.30 -17.21
CA SER A 18 -15.68 -1.86 -17.82
C SER A 18 -15.61 -0.45 -18.42
N GLY A 19 -14.70 0.40 -17.95
CA GLY A 19 -14.60 1.81 -18.35
C GLY A 19 -15.71 2.69 -17.75
N GLU A 20 -16.61 2.14 -16.94
CA GLU A 20 -17.69 2.89 -16.30
C GLU A 20 -17.17 3.92 -15.29
N ASN A 21 -17.90 5.02 -15.15
CA ASN A 21 -17.58 6.05 -14.15
C ASN A 21 -17.94 5.56 -12.75
N VAL A 22 -17.01 4.89 -12.09
CA VAL A 22 -17.16 4.33 -10.74
C VAL A 22 -15.90 4.55 -9.90
N ASN A 23 -16.09 4.99 -8.67
CA ASN A 23 -15.00 5.15 -7.71
C ASN A 23 -14.93 3.94 -6.77
N VAL A 24 -13.78 3.27 -6.74
CA VAL A 24 -13.50 2.17 -5.81
C VAL A 24 -12.46 2.60 -4.80
N MET A 25 -12.78 2.52 -3.52
CA MET A 25 -11.83 2.76 -2.43
C MET A 25 -11.51 1.45 -1.71
N VAL A 26 -10.24 1.08 -1.69
CA VAL A 26 -9.72 -0.08 -0.98
C VAL A 26 -9.03 0.38 0.31
N PHE A 27 -9.55 -0.06 1.45
CA PHE A 27 -8.85 0.07 2.72
C PHE A 27 -7.85 -1.08 2.86
N ASP A 28 -6.57 -0.79 2.67
CA ASP A 28 -5.51 -1.79 2.70
C ASP A 28 -5.02 -2.01 4.13
N THR A 29 -5.55 -3.03 4.76
CA THR A 29 -5.18 -3.50 6.10
C THR A 29 -4.07 -4.56 6.07
N GLU A 30 -3.56 -4.90 4.89
CA GLU A 30 -2.46 -5.83 4.63
C GLU A 30 -2.67 -7.27 5.11
N MET A 31 -3.88 -7.60 5.55
CA MET A 31 -4.32 -8.95 5.97
C MET A 31 -5.84 -9.08 5.90
N TYR A 32 -6.37 -10.29 5.99
CA TYR A 32 -7.80 -10.49 6.21
C TYR A 32 -8.17 -10.03 7.63
N SER A 33 -8.61 -8.79 7.75
CA SER A 33 -8.85 -8.13 9.04
C SER A 33 -10.05 -8.73 9.77
N ASN A 34 -11.24 -8.72 9.13
CA ASN A 34 -12.50 -9.12 9.77
C ASN A 34 -12.59 -10.61 10.12
N THR A 35 -11.87 -11.47 9.42
CA THR A 35 -11.88 -12.93 9.62
C THR A 35 -10.83 -13.39 10.64
N GLY A 36 -9.93 -12.52 11.08
CA GLY A 36 -9.00 -12.79 12.16
C GLY A 36 -7.52 -12.87 11.77
N GLY A 37 -7.07 -12.10 10.78
CA GLY A 37 -5.66 -11.89 10.51
C GLY A 37 -4.98 -12.97 9.66
N GLN A 38 -5.67 -13.50 8.67
CA GLN A 38 -5.06 -14.40 7.70
C GLN A 38 -4.18 -13.63 6.71
N ALA A 39 -3.10 -14.27 6.26
CA ALA A 39 -2.25 -13.74 5.20
C ALA A 39 -3.04 -13.57 3.90
N SER A 40 -2.83 -12.44 3.24
CA SER A 40 -3.35 -12.14 1.91
C SER A 40 -2.21 -11.82 0.93
N LYS A 41 -2.54 -11.56 -0.33
CA LYS A 41 -1.56 -11.01 -1.27
C LYS A 41 -1.19 -9.54 -0.96
N ALA A 42 -1.93 -8.89 -0.07
CA ALA A 42 -1.60 -7.57 0.47
C ALA A 42 -0.58 -7.62 1.62
N SER A 43 -0.38 -8.78 2.27
CA SER A 43 0.56 -8.91 3.38
C SER A 43 2.01 -8.79 2.91
N ASN A 44 2.84 -8.11 3.69
CA ASN A 44 4.24 -7.87 3.37
C ASN A 44 5.18 -9.00 3.83
N ILE A 45 6.42 -8.96 3.34
CA ILE A 45 7.48 -9.87 3.75
C ILE A 45 7.76 -9.70 5.25
N GLY A 46 7.90 -10.81 5.97
CA GLY A 46 8.17 -10.85 7.40
C GLY A 46 6.93 -10.72 8.29
N GLU A 47 5.77 -10.39 7.73
CA GLU A 47 4.52 -10.28 8.48
C GLU A 47 4.04 -11.65 8.98
N VAL A 48 3.76 -11.74 10.27
CA VAL A 48 3.18 -12.92 10.92
C VAL A 48 1.66 -12.82 10.88
N CYS A 49 1.05 -13.71 10.12
CA CYS A 49 -0.39 -13.83 9.96
C CYS A 49 -0.82 -15.29 10.16
N GLN A 50 -2.13 -15.52 10.29
CA GLN A 50 -2.63 -16.90 10.14
C GLN A 50 -2.27 -17.41 8.74
N PHE A 51 -1.86 -18.65 8.63
CA PHE A 51 -1.26 -19.32 7.45
C PHE A 51 0.13 -18.81 7.06
N ALA A 52 0.71 -17.87 7.82
CA ALA A 52 2.08 -17.39 7.69
C ALA A 52 2.73 -17.20 9.07
N ALA A 53 2.62 -18.21 9.94
CA ALA A 53 3.10 -18.15 11.34
C ALA A 53 4.61 -17.94 11.47
N ALA A 54 5.40 -18.37 10.47
CA ALA A 54 6.84 -18.17 10.41
C ALA A 54 7.25 -16.94 9.55
N GLY A 55 6.34 -15.98 9.38
CA GLY A 55 6.54 -14.79 8.55
C GLY A 55 6.38 -15.07 7.05
N LYS A 56 5.67 -14.20 6.37
CA LYS A 56 5.44 -14.30 4.92
C LYS A 56 6.75 -14.08 4.15
N GLU A 57 7.02 -14.88 3.12
CA GLU A 57 8.24 -14.77 2.31
C GLU A 57 8.08 -14.02 1.00
N THR A 58 6.85 -14.00 0.48
CA THR A 58 6.56 -13.37 -0.83
C THR A 58 6.20 -11.91 -0.68
N SER A 59 6.59 -11.12 -1.68
CA SER A 59 6.27 -9.69 -1.75
C SER A 59 4.77 -9.44 -1.85
N LYS A 60 4.36 -8.25 -1.42
CA LYS A 60 3.01 -7.72 -1.59
C LYS A 60 2.68 -7.57 -3.09
N LYS A 61 1.46 -7.95 -3.48
CA LYS A 61 0.92 -7.69 -4.81
C LYS A 61 0.75 -6.17 -5.01
N SER A 62 1.20 -5.65 -6.14
CA SER A 62 0.94 -4.25 -6.50
C SER A 62 -0.41 -4.13 -7.23
N LEU A 63 -1.46 -3.89 -6.47
CA LEU A 63 -2.81 -3.69 -7.03
C LEU A 63 -2.90 -2.39 -7.85
N SER A 64 -2.17 -1.35 -7.42
CA SER A 64 -2.09 -0.07 -8.11
C SER A 64 -1.49 -0.21 -9.51
N GLU A 65 -0.37 -0.93 -9.65
CA GLU A 65 0.28 -1.10 -10.96
C GLU A 65 -0.54 -1.97 -11.92
N ILE A 66 -1.22 -2.99 -11.39
CA ILE A 66 -2.17 -3.78 -12.19
C ILE A 66 -3.27 -2.87 -12.74
N ALA A 67 -3.87 -2.01 -11.91
CA ALA A 67 -4.89 -1.07 -12.35
C ALA A 67 -4.34 -0.01 -13.32
N MET A 68 -3.13 0.51 -13.10
CA MET A 68 -2.46 1.44 -14.02
C MET A 68 -2.20 0.83 -15.39
N SER A 69 -2.05 -0.49 -15.49
CA SER A 69 -1.80 -1.18 -16.77
C SER A 69 -2.94 -1.03 -17.78
N TYR A 70 -4.15 -0.73 -17.33
CA TYR A 70 -5.29 -0.39 -18.21
C TYR A 70 -5.09 0.93 -18.97
N GLY A 71 -4.28 1.84 -18.43
CA GLY A 71 -3.95 3.13 -19.06
C GLY A 71 -5.06 4.18 -19.00
N TYR A 72 -6.30 3.81 -18.67
CA TYR A 72 -7.47 4.70 -18.53
C TYR A 72 -8.10 4.67 -17.12
N VAL A 73 -7.55 3.93 -16.18
CA VAL A 73 -8.00 3.92 -14.79
C VAL A 73 -7.25 4.98 -14.00
N TYR A 74 -7.97 5.88 -13.31
CA TYR A 74 -7.36 6.75 -12.32
C TYR A 74 -6.91 5.91 -11.11
N VAL A 75 -5.68 6.07 -10.67
CA VAL A 75 -5.16 5.32 -9.52
C VAL A 75 -4.50 6.27 -8.53
N ALA A 76 -4.82 6.12 -7.24
CA ALA A 76 -4.11 6.83 -6.18
C ALA A 76 -3.79 5.89 -5.01
N GLN A 77 -2.59 6.07 -4.43
CA GLN A 77 -2.20 5.43 -3.20
C GLN A 77 -2.02 6.50 -2.12
N ILE A 78 -2.78 6.39 -1.03
CA ILE A 78 -2.92 7.43 -0.01
C ILE A 78 -2.68 6.89 1.40
N ALA A 79 -2.36 7.79 2.33
CA ALA A 79 -2.39 7.54 3.77
C ALA A 79 -2.86 8.82 4.47
N LEU A 80 -4.11 8.84 4.92
CA LEU A 80 -4.78 10.04 5.46
C LEU A 80 -4.00 10.67 6.61
N GLY A 81 -3.50 9.86 7.56
CA GLY A 81 -2.73 10.35 8.69
C GLY A 81 -1.37 10.93 8.32
N ALA A 82 -0.79 10.50 7.19
CA ALA A 82 0.51 11.01 6.73
C ALA A 82 0.39 12.30 5.92
N ASN A 83 -0.59 12.37 5.00
CA ASN A 83 -0.79 13.53 4.14
C ASN A 83 -2.29 13.72 3.82
N PRO A 84 -3.05 14.41 4.71
CA PRO A 84 -4.46 14.66 4.49
C PRO A 84 -4.74 15.46 3.20
N ALA A 85 -3.88 16.40 2.86
CA ALA A 85 -4.06 17.21 1.65
C ALA A 85 -3.95 16.38 0.37
N GLN A 86 -2.99 15.44 0.30
CA GLN A 86 -2.86 14.52 -0.83
C GLN A 86 -4.07 13.57 -0.90
N ALA A 87 -4.56 13.08 0.24
CA ALA A 87 -5.72 12.20 0.27
C ALA A 87 -6.98 12.91 -0.22
N VAL A 88 -7.25 14.14 0.24
CA VAL A 88 -8.38 14.95 -0.24
C VAL A 88 -8.26 15.25 -1.73
N LYS A 89 -7.06 15.64 -2.18
CA LYS A 89 -6.81 15.88 -3.61
C LYS A 89 -7.10 14.63 -4.45
N ALA A 90 -6.61 13.46 -4.04
CA ALA A 90 -6.84 12.21 -4.77
C ALA A 90 -8.33 11.85 -4.88
N ILE A 91 -9.10 12.03 -3.80
CA ILE A 91 -10.54 11.79 -3.80
C ILE A 91 -11.26 12.79 -4.73
N THR A 92 -10.89 14.07 -4.68
CA THR A 92 -11.48 15.11 -5.54
C THR A 92 -11.17 14.85 -7.03
N GLU A 93 -9.95 14.43 -7.34
CA GLU A 93 -9.56 14.06 -8.71
C GLU A 93 -10.32 12.82 -9.20
N ALA A 94 -10.49 11.80 -8.34
CA ALA A 94 -11.25 10.59 -8.66
C ALA A 94 -12.74 10.91 -8.94
N GLU A 95 -13.35 11.78 -8.14
CA GLU A 95 -14.74 12.23 -8.33
C GLU A 95 -14.92 13.00 -9.65
N ALA A 96 -13.92 13.78 -10.04
CA ALA A 96 -13.95 14.55 -11.28
C ALA A 96 -13.58 13.72 -12.53
N TYR A 97 -12.96 12.55 -12.35
CA TYR A 97 -12.48 11.73 -13.45
C TYR A 97 -13.64 10.98 -14.13
N PRO A 98 -13.81 11.11 -15.48
CA PRO A 98 -14.96 10.55 -16.19
C PRO A 98 -14.74 9.05 -16.56
N GLY A 99 -14.27 8.25 -15.64
CA GLY A 99 -13.97 6.84 -15.83
C GLY A 99 -13.74 6.10 -14.51
N PRO A 100 -13.31 4.85 -14.54
CA PRO A 100 -13.09 4.10 -13.32
C PRO A 100 -11.89 4.64 -12.54
N SER A 101 -12.05 4.73 -11.21
CA SER A 101 -11.02 5.17 -10.29
C SER A 101 -10.77 4.14 -9.19
N LEU A 102 -9.50 3.93 -8.85
CA LEU A 102 -9.08 3.09 -7.75
C LEU A 102 -8.23 3.89 -6.77
N ILE A 103 -8.72 4.05 -5.56
CA ILE A 103 -7.97 4.66 -4.45
C ILE A 103 -7.60 3.57 -3.45
N ILE A 104 -6.32 3.44 -3.12
CA ILE A 104 -5.81 2.48 -2.14
C ILE A 104 -5.31 3.25 -0.94
N GLY A 105 -6.01 3.15 0.18
CA GLY A 105 -5.68 3.81 1.44
C GLY A 105 -5.05 2.86 2.43
N TYR A 106 -3.84 3.21 2.94
CA TYR A 106 -3.25 2.47 4.05
C TYR A 106 -4.14 2.59 5.30
N ALA A 107 -4.56 1.46 5.82
CA ALA A 107 -5.50 1.37 6.94
C ALA A 107 -4.94 0.46 8.04
N PRO A 108 -4.19 1.01 9.03
CA PRO A 108 -3.76 0.21 10.17
C PRO A 108 -4.93 -0.51 10.85
N CYS A 109 -4.72 -1.77 11.17
CA CYS A 109 -5.69 -2.64 11.83
C CYS A 109 -5.25 -2.94 13.27
N GLU A 110 -6.19 -3.25 14.16
CA GLU A 110 -5.88 -3.68 15.53
C GLU A 110 -4.95 -4.91 15.56
N LEU A 111 -5.06 -5.77 14.54
CA LEU A 111 -4.23 -6.97 14.40
C LEU A 111 -2.76 -6.68 14.06
N HIS A 112 -2.44 -5.46 13.60
CA HIS A 112 -1.04 -5.00 13.46
C HIS A 112 -0.35 -4.96 14.82
N GLY A 113 -1.10 -4.68 15.91
CA GLY A 113 -0.57 -4.60 17.26
C GLY A 113 0.43 -3.47 17.41
N ILE A 114 0.00 -2.24 17.07
CA ILE A 114 0.80 -1.03 17.22
C ILE A 114 1.24 -0.88 18.69
N ALA A 115 2.53 -0.76 18.91
CA ALA A 115 3.09 -0.56 20.25
C ALA A 115 2.67 0.80 20.83
N LYS A 116 2.65 0.88 22.18
CA LYS A 116 2.41 2.12 22.92
C LYS A 116 1.11 2.85 22.51
N GLY A 117 -0.03 2.28 22.89
CA GLY A 117 -1.34 2.93 22.74
C GLY A 117 -2.22 2.36 21.63
N GLY A 118 -1.74 1.40 20.87
CA GLY A 118 -2.54 0.66 19.88
C GLY A 118 -3.19 1.58 18.84
N MET A 119 -4.46 1.33 18.53
CA MET A 119 -5.21 2.04 17.48
C MET A 119 -5.43 3.53 17.73
N ASN A 120 -5.25 4.03 18.96
CA ASN A 120 -5.27 5.47 19.24
C ASN A 120 -4.15 6.22 18.50
N HIS A 121 -3.10 5.51 18.09
CA HIS A 121 -1.96 6.04 17.34
C HIS A 121 -1.95 5.64 15.86
N CYS A 122 -3.08 5.16 15.31
CA CYS A 122 -3.15 4.72 13.91
C CYS A 122 -2.74 5.81 12.91
N GLN A 123 -3.08 7.07 13.18
CA GLN A 123 -2.70 8.19 12.32
C GLN A 123 -1.18 8.47 12.37
N ASP A 124 -0.57 8.34 13.54
CA ASP A 124 0.87 8.47 13.69
C ASP A 124 1.61 7.29 13.05
N GLU A 125 1.02 6.09 13.11
CA GLU A 125 1.57 4.92 12.43
C GLU A 125 1.56 5.08 10.91
N MET A 126 0.52 5.67 10.32
CA MET A 126 0.51 6.05 8.90
C MET A 126 1.66 7.01 8.55
N LYS A 127 1.94 8.01 9.41
CA LYS A 127 3.08 8.93 9.22
C LYS A 127 4.41 8.20 9.23
N LYS A 128 4.60 7.28 10.19
CA LYS A 128 5.82 6.48 10.30
C LYS A 128 6.00 5.57 9.08
N ALA A 129 4.93 4.90 8.63
CA ALA A 129 4.95 4.06 7.45
C ALA A 129 5.42 4.82 6.20
N VAL A 130 4.88 6.03 5.97
CA VAL A 130 5.27 6.86 4.83
C VAL A 130 6.69 7.39 4.99
N LYS A 131 7.07 7.86 6.17
CA LYS A 131 8.41 8.38 6.48
C LYS A 131 9.50 7.32 6.32
N ALA A 132 9.22 6.10 6.75
CA ALA A 132 10.13 4.96 6.62
C ALA A 132 10.27 4.43 5.18
N GLY A 133 9.43 4.86 4.24
CA GLY A 133 9.37 4.28 2.89
C GLY A 133 8.63 2.95 2.81
N TYR A 134 7.95 2.56 3.90
CA TYR A 134 7.12 1.35 3.94
C TYR A 134 5.86 1.49 3.08
N TRP A 135 5.26 2.68 3.06
CA TRP A 135 4.11 3.03 2.24
C TRP A 135 4.41 4.29 1.40
N ASN A 136 4.17 4.23 0.08
CA ASN A 136 4.43 5.34 -0.83
C ASN A 136 3.12 6.01 -1.25
N LEU A 137 3.14 7.34 -1.33
CA LEU A 137 2.03 8.16 -1.79
C LEU A 137 2.26 8.58 -3.24
N PHE A 138 1.32 8.30 -4.11
CA PHE A 138 1.36 8.69 -5.52
C PHE A 138 -0.04 8.73 -6.13
N SER A 139 -0.16 9.31 -7.32
CA SER A 139 -1.35 9.24 -8.15
C SER A 139 -0.98 9.07 -9.62
N PHE A 140 -1.86 8.40 -10.36
CA PHE A 140 -1.83 8.28 -11.80
C PHE A 140 -3.15 8.78 -12.36
N ASN A 141 -3.13 9.93 -13.05
CA ASN A 141 -4.30 10.55 -13.65
C ASN A 141 -4.18 10.51 -15.16
N PRO A 142 -4.85 9.57 -15.84
CA PRO A 142 -4.77 9.44 -17.31
C PRO A 142 -5.23 10.68 -18.07
N ALA A 143 -6.14 11.50 -17.50
CA ALA A 143 -6.64 12.71 -18.16
C ALA A 143 -5.53 13.74 -18.44
N LEU A 144 -4.47 13.76 -17.63
CA LEU A 144 -3.34 14.67 -17.81
C LEU A 144 -2.56 14.42 -19.11
N LYS A 145 -2.62 13.20 -19.67
CA LYS A 145 -1.99 12.89 -20.96
C LYS A 145 -2.56 13.76 -22.11
N ALA A 146 -3.87 13.99 -22.10
CA ALA A 146 -4.51 14.83 -23.10
C ALA A 146 -4.09 16.31 -23.01
N GLU A 147 -3.58 16.74 -21.86
CA GLU A 147 -3.04 18.07 -21.60
C GLU A 147 -1.52 18.16 -21.84
N GLY A 148 -0.89 17.07 -22.31
CA GLY A 148 0.57 16.98 -22.46
C GLY A 148 1.34 17.02 -21.13
N LYS A 149 0.68 16.64 -20.03
CA LYS A 149 1.26 16.60 -18.69
C LYS A 149 1.58 15.16 -18.27
N ASN A 150 2.53 15.01 -17.37
CA ASN A 150 2.85 13.71 -16.80
C ASN A 150 1.65 13.18 -15.99
N PRO A 151 1.08 12.02 -16.32
CA PRO A 151 -0.02 11.42 -15.58
C PRO A 151 0.40 10.88 -14.21
N PHE A 152 1.69 10.57 -14.00
CA PHE A 152 2.19 9.98 -12.76
C PHE A 152 2.83 11.04 -11.85
N THR A 153 2.31 11.14 -10.63
CA THR A 153 2.83 12.05 -9.59
C THR A 153 3.26 11.26 -8.37
N LEU A 154 4.56 11.20 -8.09
CA LEU A 154 5.11 10.64 -6.86
C LEU A 154 5.16 11.73 -5.78
N THR A 155 4.37 11.56 -4.72
CA THR A 155 4.30 12.52 -3.60
C THR A 155 5.25 12.16 -2.46
N SER A 156 5.50 10.86 -2.24
CA SER A 156 6.45 10.39 -1.22
C SER A 156 7.88 10.79 -1.57
N LYS A 157 8.63 11.03 -0.51
CA LYS A 157 10.10 11.09 -0.56
C LYS A 157 10.68 9.70 -0.31
N GLU A 158 11.96 9.55 -0.55
CA GLU A 158 12.74 8.38 -0.13
C GLU A 158 12.63 8.16 1.38
N GLY A 159 12.67 6.91 1.82
CA GLY A 159 12.64 6.55 3.23
C GLY A 159 13.83 7.13 3.99
N ASP A 160 13.59 7.56 5.22
CA ASP A 160 14.57 8.26 6.06
C ASP A 160 15.51 7.32 6.84
N GLY A 161 15.47 6.01 6.56
CA GLY A 161 16.25 4.99 7.26
C GLY A 161 15.57 4.39 8.50
N SER A 162 14.35 4.82 8.84
CA SER A 162 13.61 4.30 10.00
C SER A 162 12.78 3.03 9.70
N TYR A 163 13.05 2.33 8.61
CA TYR A 163 12.26 1.17 8.18
C TYR A 163 12.22 0.05 9.23
N GLN A 164 13.38 -0.32 9.78
CA GLN A 164 13.46 -1.35 10.82
C GLN A 164 12.79 -0.91 12.14
N GLU A 165 12.86 0.38 12.47
CA GLU A 165 12.15 0.93 13.63
C GLU A 165 10.63 0.83 13.43
N PHE A 166 10.14 1.13 12.23
CA PHE A 166 8.73 0.97 11.89
C PHE A 166 8.26 -0.48 12.05
N LEU A 167 8.98 -1.47 11.49
CA LEU A 167 8.63 -2.89 11.67
C LEU A 167 8.58 -3.29 13.15
N ASN A 168 9.55 -2.83 13.95
CA ASN A 168 9.63 -3.14 15.38
C ASN A 168 8.56 -2.43 16.22
N ASN A 169 7.80 -1.50 15.65
CA ASN A 169 6.66 -0.86 16.32
C ASN A 169 5.35 -1.66 16.22
N GLU A 170 5.32 -2.74 15.43
CA GLU A 170 4.12 -3.53 15.19
C GLU A 170 4.29 -5.01 15.59
N ALA A 171 3.34 -5.52 16.37
CA ALA A 171 3.41 -6.90 16.87
C ALA A 171 3.37 -7.94 15.74
N ARG A 172 2.73 -7.64 14.59
CA ARG A 172 2.71 -8.54 13.42
C ARG A 172 4.11 -8.85 12.88
N TYR A 173 5.12 -8.01 13.17
CA TYR A 173 6.53 -8.25 12.85
C TYR A 173 7.29 -8.78 14.06
N THR A 174 7.17 -8.13 15.23
CA THR A 174 7.96 -8.50 16.41
C THR A 174 7.66 -9.89 16.94
N ARG A 175 6.48 -10.45 16.66
CA ARG A 175 6.13 -11.86 16.98
C ARG A 175 7.03 -12.87 16.29
N LEU A 176 7.71 -12.52 15.20
CA LEU A 176 8.64 -13.38 14.49
C LEU A 176 9.99 -13.49 15.20
N VAL A 177 10.42 -12.42 15.88
CA VAL A 177 11.79 -12.29 16.41
C VAL A 177 12.15 -13.37 17.43
N LYS A 178 11.25 -13.63 18.40
CA LYS A 178 11.53 -14.59 19.47
C LYS A 178 11.56 -16.05 19.00
N PRO A 179 10.54 -16.54 18.23
CA PRO A 179 10.52 -17.93 17.78
C PRO A 179 11.49 -18.23 16.63
N PHE A 180 11.83 -17.24 15.80
CA PHE A 180 12.63 -17.43 14.58
C PHE A 180 13.59 -16.23 14.35
N PRO A 181 14.59 -16.01 15.22
CA PRO A 181 15.43 -14.82 15.20
C PRO A 181 16.19 -14.62 13.87
N GLU A 182 16.91 -15.65 13.39
CA GLU A 182 17.67 -15.58 12.14
C GLU A 182 16.73 -15.33 10.92
N ARG A 183 15.55 -15.96 10.96
CA ARG A 183 14.56 -15.78 9.91
C ARG A 183 13.96 -14.38 9.93
N ALA A 184 13.73 -13.81 11.11
CA ALA A 184 13.25 -12.44 11.27
C ALA A 184 14.26 -11.45 10.69
N GLU A 185 15.53 -11.56 11.05
CA GLU A 185 16.60 -10.73 10.53
C GLU A 185 16.66 -10.79 8.99
N ARG A 186 16.66 -11.97 8.41
CA ARG A 186 16.68 -12.18 6.96
C ARG A 186 15.45 -11.58 6.27
N LEU A 187 14.25 -11.83 6.80
CA LEU A 187 13.01 -11.35 6.17
C LEU A 187 12.85 -9.85 6.33
N PHE A 188 13.24 -9.25 7.44
CA PHE A 188 13.15 -7.81 7.64
C PHE A 188 14.15 -7.05 6.76
N ALA A 189 15.36 -7.58 6.59
CA ALA A 189 16.33 -7.03 5.65
C ALA A 189 15.81 -7.09 4.20
N LYS A 190 15.26 -8.25 3.79
CA LYS A 190 14.64 -8.41 2.47
C LYS A 190 13.43 -7.49 2.27
N SER A 191 12.61 -7.30 3.30
CA SER A 191 11.46 -6.39 3.25
C SER A 191 11.88 -4.95 3.00
N GLU A 192 12.94 -4.49 3.64
CA GLU A 192 13.51 -3.15 3.45
C GLU A 192 14.12 -2.99 2.06
N GLU A 193 14.85 -3.98 1.58
CA GLU A 193 15.42 -3.99 0.22
C GLU A 193 14.31 -3.85 -0.83
N VAL A 194 13.27 -4.68 -0.76
CA VAL A 194 12.11 -4.61 -1.67
C VAL A 194 11.38 -3.26 -1.58
N ALA A 195 11.33 -2.63 -0.39
CA ALA A 195 10.75 -1.30 -0.25
C ALA A 195 11.59 -0.21 -0.97
N LYS A 196 12.91 -0.29 -0.90
CA LYS A 196 13.82 0.59 -1.63
C LYS A 196 13.70 0.39 -3.14
N GLU A 197 13.72 -0.85 -3.62
CA GLU A 197 13.51 -1.18 -5.04
C GLU A 197 12.18 -0.64 -5.57
N ARG A 198 11.11 -0.77 -4.77
CA ARG A 198 9.79 -0.23 -5.12
C ARG A 198 9.83 1.29 -5.25
N TYR A 199 10.48 2.01 -4.34
CA TYR A 199 10.61 3.46 -4.45
C TYR A 199 11.39 3.89 -5.70
N GLU A 200 12.52 3.23 -5.99
CA GLU A 200 13.28 3.45 -7.22
C GLU A 200 12.45 3.18 -8.48
N HIS A 201 11.63 2.12 -8.45
CA HIS A 201 10.71 1.81 -9.54
C HIS A 201 9.69 2.95 -9.74
N LEU A 202 9.10 3.47 -8.66
CA LEU A 202 8.17 4.61 -8.74
C LEU A 202 8.85 5.88 -9.29
N GLN A 203 10.11 6.12 -8.96
CA GLN A 203 10.90 7.22 -9.56
C GLN A 203 11.08 7.00 -11.08
N LYS A 204 11.36 5.77 -11.52
CA LYS A 204 11.45 5.44 -12.95
C LYS A 204 10.13 5.63 -13.68
N LEU A 205 8.99 5.38 -13.03
CA LEU A 205 7.68 5.67 -13.62
C LEU A 205 7.45 7.18 -13.83
N VAL A 206 7.94 8.05 -12.93
CA VAL A 206 7.91 9.51 -13.15
C VAL A 206 8.65 9.88 -14.44
N GLU A 207 9.81 9.26 -14.70
CA GLU A 207 10.59 9.53 -15.90
C GLU A 207 9.95 8.91 -17.16
N LEU A 208 9.40 7.71 -17.04
CA LEU A 208 8.78 6.99 -18.16
C LEU A 208 7.58 7.74 -18.74
N TYR A 209 6.84 8.46 -17.92
CA TYR A 209 5.64 9.19 -18.31
C TYR A 209 5.88 10.66 -18.67
N LYS A 210 7.13 11.15 -18.62
CA LYS A 210 7.51 12.49 -19.11
C LYS A 210 7.42 12.53 -20.63
#